data_3076d965c5db25d1ca269f59e8d87b78
#
_entry.id   3076d965c5db25d1ca269f59e8d87b78
#
_cell.length_a   1.000
_cell.length_b   1.000
_cell.length_c   1.000
_cell.angle_alpha   90.00
_cell.angle_beta   90.00
_cell.angle_gamma   90.00
#
_symmetry.space_group_name_H-M   'P 1'
#
loop_
_entity.id
_entity.type
_entity.pdbx_description
1 polymer ?
#
loop_
_entity_poly.entity_id
_entity_poly.type
_entity_poly.pdbx_seq_one_letter_code
_entity_poly.pdbx_strand_id
1 'polypeptide(L)'
;VKNITDYGVFIDLGGIDGLLHVTDLTWGRATHPSELFHVGDEINVKVLKYDREKERVSLGYKQLKADPWSVVQYQYPVGTRVAGKVVNLTDYGAFVELESGVEGLIHVSEMSWNKRVKHPSKVLQVGQEVDAVVLDLDMENRRISLGIKQTEADPWSTLTERYAIGSVISGKVRNLTDFGAFIEVEDGIDRSEEHTSELQS
;
A
#
# COMPACT_ATOMS: atom_id res chain seq x y z
N VAL A 1 32.12 -6.12 12.73
CA VAL A 1 31.57 -7.21 11.89
C VAL A 1 32.70 -8.17 11.54
N LYS A 2 32.53 -9.44 11.92
CA LYS A 2 33.55 -10.50 11.71
C LYS A 2 33.26 -11.31 10.44
N ASN A 3 32.04 -11.68 10.23
CA ASN A 3 31.62 -12.44 9.05
C ASN A 3 30.15 -12.13 8.68
N ILE A 4 29.80 -12.28 7.41
CA ILE A 4 28.47 -12.06 6.85
C ILE A 4 28.01 -13.35 6.18
N THR A 5 26.79 -13.78 6.52
CA THR A 5 26.13 -14.95 5.95
C THR A 5 24.75 -14.58 5.41
N ASP A 6 24.10 -15.47 4.67
CA ASP A 6 22.76 -15.24 4.11
C ASP A 6 21.68 -15.02 5.18
N TYR A 7 21.86 -15.56 6.37
CA TYR A 7 20.92 -15.48 7.48
C TYR A 7 21.26 -14.42 8.54
N GLY A 8 22.44 -13.80 8.46
CA GLY A 8 22.82 -12.77 9.43
C GLY A 8 24.28 -12.39 9.41
N VAL A 9 24.65 -11.59 10.38
CA VAL A 9 25.98 -11.02 10.56
C VAL A 9 26.56 -11.48 11.89
N PHE A 10 27.80 -11.99 11.85
CA PHE A 10 28.56 -12.31 13.05
C PHE A 10 29.40 -11.12 13.48
N ILE A 11 29.26 -10.76 14.75
CA ILE A 11 29.92 -9.60 15.36
C ILE A 11 30.80 -10.07 16.50
N ASP A 12 32.05 -9.68 16.49
CA ASP A 12 32.96 -9.90 17.60
C ASP A 12 32.73 -8.84 18.68
N LEU A 13 32.35 -9.30 19.87
CA LEU A 13 32.08 -8.47 21.04
C LEU A 13 33.27 -8.40 22.03
N GLY A 14 34.44 -8.89 21.62
CA GLY A 14 35.62 -8.92 22.47
C GLY A 14 35.85 -10.28 23.11
N GLY A 15 35.88 -11.34 22.30
CA GLY A 15 36.10 -12.74 22.72
C GLY A 15 34.83 -13.62 22.71
N ILE A 16 33.67 -13.03 22.43
CA ILE A 16 32.38 -13.72 22.24
C ILE A 16 31.80 -13.27 20.92
N ASP A 17 31.36 -14.22 20.10
CA ASP A 17 30.71 -13.94 18.85
C ASP A 17 29.19 -13.75 19.03
N GLY A 18 28.66 -12.61 18.63
CA GLY A 18 27.24 -12.35 18.58
C GLY A 18 26.67 -12.55 17.17
N LEU A 19 25.46 -13.08 17.08
CA LEU A 19 24.70 -13.22 15.84
C LEU A 19 23.64 -12.13 15.75
N LEU A 20 23.74 -11.31 14.70
CA LEU A 20 22.70 -10.39 14.29
C LEU A 20 21.94 -11.03 13.13
N HIS A 21 20.75 -11.59 13.42
CA HIS A 21 19.94 -12.27 12.42
C HIS A 21 19.39 -11.28 11.40
N VAL A 22 19.19 -11.73 10.16
CA VAL A 22 18.67 -10.89 9.06
C VAL A 22 17.33 -10.20 9.40
N THR A 23 16.47 -10.86 10.17
CA THR A 23 15.18 -10.30 10.65
C THR A 23 15.33 -9.18 11.66
N ASP A 24 16.49 -9.05 12.29
CA ASP A 24 16.81 -8.04 13.31
C ASP A 24 17.68 -6.90 12.79
N LEU A 25 17.93 -6.88 11.46
CA LEU A 25 18.71 -5.84 10.79
C LEU A 25 17.88 -4.58 10.51
N THR A 26 16.66 -4.77 10.03
CA THR A 26 15.79 -3.67 9.62
C THR A 26 14.33 -3.96 9.89
N TRP A 27 13.53 -2.91 10.08
CA TRP A 27 12.07 -2.99 10.17
C TRP A 27 11.40 -3.24 8.82
N GLY A 28 12.07 -2.91 7.71
CA GLY A 28 11.61 -3.15 6.35
C GLY A 28 11.87 -4.58 5.86
N ARG A 29 11.72 -4.79 4.56
CA ARG A 29 12.11 -6.06 3.92
C ARG A 29 13.59 -6.31 4.16
N ALA A 30 13.88 -7.48 4.70
CA ALA A 30 15.25 -7.92 4.90
C ALA A 30 15.91 -8.16 3.53
N THR A 31 16.86 -7.32 3.20
CA THR A 31 17.80 -7.52 2.10
C THR A 31 18.96 -8.37 2.58
N HIS A 32 19.84 -8.79 1.66
CA HIS A 32 21.01 -9.54 2.05
C HIS A 32 21.88 -8.69 3.01
N PRO A 33 22.40 -9.25 4.11
CA PRO A 33 23.19 -8.50 5.09
C PRO A 33 24.38 -7.74 4.52
N SER A 34 24.97 -8.23 3.43
CA SER A 34 26.09 -7.58 2.74
C SER A 34 25.76 -6.24 2.08
N GLU A 35 24.46 -5.92 1.90
CA GLU A 35 24.04 -4.61 1.39
C GLU A 35 24.09 -3.52 2.47
N LEU A 36 24.01 -3.92 3.72
CA LEU A 36 23.97 -3.02 4.86
C LEU A 36 25.32 -2.91 5.58
N PHE A 37 26.10 -4.00 5.59
CA PHE A 37 27.34 -4.10 6.36
C PHE A 37 28.45 -4.77 5.58
N HIS A 38 29.69 -4.40 5.92
CA HIS A 38 30.91 -5.01 5.39
C HIS A 38 31.71 -5.63 6.52
N VAL A 39 32.50 -6.65 6.19
CA VAL A 39 33.45 -7.24 7.14
C VAL A 39 34.46 -6.17 7.56
N GLY A 40 34.65 -6.00 8.86
CA GLY A 40 35.49 -4.96 9.44
C GLY A 40 34.74 -3.71 9.91
N ASP A 41 33.45 -3.57 9.60
CA ASP A 41 32.63 -2.45 10.07
C ASP A 41 32.43 -2.50 11.59
N GLU A 42 32.51 -1.34 12.22
CA GLU A 42 32.13 -1.16 13.62
C GLU A 42 30.69 -0.68 13.68
N ILE A 43 29.83 -1.44 14.38
CA ILE A 43 28.41 -1.12 14.53
C ILE A 43 27.97 -1.24 15.98
N ASN A 44 27.02 -0.38 16.37
CA ASN A 44 26.33 -0.50 17.64
C ASN A 44 25.16 -1.46 17.49
N VAL A 45 25.02 -2.38 18.43
CA VAL A 45 23.94 -3.38 18.45
C VAL A 45 23.38 -3.53 19.85
N LYS A 46 22.13 -3.97 19.94
CA LYS A 46 21.47 -4.26 21.22
C LYS A 46 21.52 -5.77 21.47
N VAL A 47 21.89 -6.16 22.67
CA VAL A 47 21.83 -7.57 23.09
C VAL A 47 20.37 -7.93 23.36
N LEU A 48 19.85 -8.91 22.63
CA LEU A 48 18.47 -9.38 22.76
C LEU A 48 18.37 -10.59 23.69
N LYS A 49 19.27 -11.55 23.52
CA LYS A 49 19.30 -12.79 24.28
C LYS A 49 20.74 -13.28 24.44
N TYR A 50 21.01 -13.85 25.58
CA TYR A 50 22.28 -14.51 25.89
C TYR A 50 22.03 -15.97 26.23
N ASP A 51 22.69 -16.89 25.51
CA ASP A 51 22.64 -18.33 25.76
C ASP A 51 24.02 -18.77 26.28
N ARG A 52 24.06 -19.05 27.60
CA ARG A 52 25.28 -19.48 28.30
C ARG A 52 25.75 -20.87 27.88
N GLU A 53 24.83 -21.76 27.57
CA GLU A 53 25.18 -23.14 27.23
C GLU A 53 25.81 -23.26 25.85
N LYS A 54 25.36 -22.43 24.94
CA LYS A 54 25.84 -22.39 23.53
C LYS A 54 26.87 -21.30 23.26
N GLU A 55 27.21 -20.52 24.30
CA GLU A 55 28.10 -19.36 24.18
C GLU A 55 27.73 -18.42 23.02
N ARG A 56 26.41 -18.21 22.84
CA ARG A 56 25.87 -17.39 21.76
C ARG A 56 25.12 -16.21 22.27
N VAL A 57 25.32 -15.07 21.63
CA VAL A 57 24.59 -13.83 21.91
C VAL A 57 23.76 -13.47 20.69
N SER A 58 22.45 -13.30 20.90
CA SER A 58 21.55 -12.76 19.86
C SER A 58 21.54 -11.26 19.95
N LEU A 59 21.78 -10.61 18.82
CA LEU A 59 21.89 -9.16 18.69
C LEU A 59 20.76 -8.61 17.86
N GLY A 60 20.42 -7.33 18.07
CA GLY A 60 19.47 -6.58 17.30
C GLY A 60 20.01 -5.21 16.90
N TYR A 61 19.83 -4.83 15.66
CA TYR A 61 20.20 -3.52 15.13
C TYR A 61 18.96 -2.63 14.95
N LYS A 62 17.87 -3.18 14.43
CA LYS A 62 16.60 -2.45 14.26
C LYS A 62 16.04 -1.87 15.55
N GLN A 63 16.29 -2.53 16.69
CA GLN A 63 15.84 -2.09 18.01
C GLN A 63 16.55 -0.81 18.52
N LEU A 64 17.63 -0.39 17.87
CA LEU A 64 18.28 0.91 18.11
C LEU A 64 17.54 2.06 17.43
N LYS A 65 16.76 1.75 16.39
CA LYS A 65 15.90 2.70 15.71
C LYS A 65 14.46 2.53 16.23
N ALA A 66 13.73 3.63 16.31
CA ALA A 66 12.31 3.56 16.64
C ALA A 66 11.57 2.66 15.63
N ASP A 67 10.65 1.84 16.13
CA ASP A 67 9.76 1.07 15.26
C ASP A 67 8.90 2.04 14.43
N PRO A 68 9.00 2.06 13.10
CA PRO A 68 8.19 2.95 12.26
C PRO A 68 6.69 2.82 12.56
N TRP A 69 6.22 1.62 12.90
CA TRP A 69 4.82 1.38 13.21
C TRP A 69 4.35 2.01 14.52
N SER A 70 5.25 2.30 15.46
CA SER A 70 4.88 2.98 16.71
C SER A 70 4.33 4.39 16.49
N VAL A 71 4.68 5.02 15.40
CA VAL A 71 4.28 6.40 15.03
C VAL A 71 3.32 6.46 13.84
N VAL A 72 3.08 5.35 13.15
CA VAL A 72 2.23 5.29 11.94
C VAL A 72 0.84 5.87 12.19
N GLN A 73 0.21 5.53 13.31
CA GLN A 73 -1.12 6.05 13.66
C GLN A 73 -1.18 7.58 13.82
N TYR A 74 -0.04 8.20 14.12
CA TYR A 74 0.08 9.66 14.26
C TYR A 74 0.48 10.33 12.94
N GLN A 75 1.32 9.67 12.15
CA GLN A 75 1.80 10.19 10.87
C GLN A 75 0.78 10.00 9.75
N TYR A 76 0.08 8.85 9.76
CA TYR A 76 -0.86 8.45 8.72
C TYR A 76 -2.25 8.12 9.28
N PRO A 77 -2.96 9.07 9.92
CA PRO A 77 -4.32 8.83 10.36
C PRO A 77 -5.24 8.55 9.18
N VAL A 78 -6.34 7.82 9.44
CA VAL A 78 -7.37 7.52 8.44
C VAL A 78 -7.85 8.82 7.78
N GLY A 79 -7.93 8.84 6.45
CA GLY A 79 -8.29 10.01 5.65
C GLY A 79 -7.11 10.89 5.22
N THR A 80 -5.89 10.59 5.65
CA THR A 80 -4.68 11.32 5.25
C THR A 80 -4.28 10.93 3.82
N ARG A 81 -3.94 11.94 3.03
CA ARG A 81 -3.35 11.74 1.70
C ARG A 81 -1.86 11.47 1.84
N VAL A 82 -1.40 10.39 1.21
CA VAL A 82 -0.02 9.93 1.27
C VAL A 82 0.50 9.62 -0.12
N ALA A 83 1.79 9.81 -0.33
CA ALA A 83 2.50 9.39 -1.53
C ALA A 83 3.36 8.16 -1.20
N GLY A 84 3.36 7.19 -2.07
CA GLY A 84 4.15 5.99 -1.91
C GLY A 84 4.58 5.39 -3.23
N LYS A 85 5.48 4.41 -3.18
CA LYS A 85 6.00 3.72 -4.35
C LYS A 85 5.49 2.29 -4.44
N VAL A 86 4.98 1.90 -5.59
CA VAL A 86 4.53 0.53 -5.82
C VAL A 86 5.73 -0.42 -5.80
N VAL A 87 5.73 -1.36 -4.86
CA VAL A 87 6.82 -2.34 -4.69
C VAL A 87 6.45 -3.72 -5.18
N ASN A 88 5.16 -4.05 -5.19
CA ASN A 88 4.68 -5.34 -5.68
C ASN A 88 3.23 -5.24 -6.17
N LEU A 89 2.87 -6.10 -7.13
CA LEU A 89 1.53 -6.23 -7.67
C LEU A 89 1.05 -7.68 -7.51
N THR A 90 -0.17 -7.84 -7.01
CA THR A 90 -0.84 -9.13 -6.84
C THR A 90 -2.19 -9.12 -7.56
N ASP A 91 -2.85 -10.27 -7.67
CA ASP A 91 -4.17 -10.36 -8.35
C ASP A 91 -5.26 -9.51 -7.67
N TYR A 92 -5.13 -9.26 -6.37
CA TYR A 92 -6.13 -8.54 -5.57
C TYR A 92 -5.74 -7.09 -5.26
N GLY A 93 -4.52 -6.67 -5.52
CA GLY A 93 -4.09 -5.32 -5.20
C GLY A 93 -2.62 -5.01 -5.45
N ALA A 94 -2.23 -3.81 -5.09
CA ALA A 94 -0.87 -3.31 -5.17
C ALA A 94 -0.32 -3.02 -3.77
N PHE A 95 0.91 -3.45 -3.51
CA PHE A 95 1.64 -3.07 -2.32
C PHE A 95 2.44 -1.80 -2.59
N VAL A 96 2.25 -0.83 -1.73
CA VAL A 96 2.87 0.49 -1.82
C VAL A 96 3.70 0.75 -0.57
N GLU A 97 4.97 1.03 -0.73
CA GLU A 97 5.84 1.44 0.36
C GLU A 97 5.72 2.95 0.58
N LEU A 98 5.31 3.34 1.77
CA LEU A 98 5.22 4.75 2.21
C LEU A 98 6.55 5.22 2.80
N GLU A 99 7.12 4.41 3.67
CA GLU A 99 8.42 4.58 4.29
C GLU A 99 9.10 3.22 4.45
N SER A 100 10.41 3.22 4.69
CA SER A 100 11.14 1.98 4.98
C SER A 100 10.53 1.23 6.16
N GLY A 101 9.93 0.08 5.90
CA GLY A 101 9.23 -0.75 6.89
C GLY A 101 7.73 -0.49 7.03
N VAL A 102 7.17 0.47 6.30
CA VAL A 102 5.74 0.78 6.29
C VAL A 102 5.18 0.56 4.89
N GLU A 103 4.45 -0.53 4.71
CA GLU A 103 3.80 -0.88 3.45
C GLU A 103 2.28 -0.81 3.57
N GLY A 104 1.63 -0.26 2.57
CA GLY A 104 0.17 -0.23 2.43
C GLY A 104 -0.30 -1.09 1.28
N LEU A 105 -1.54 -1.56 1.35
CA LEU A 105 -2.21 -2.31 0.29
C LEU A 105 -3.32 -1.46 -0.34
N ILE A 106 -3.28 -1.32 -1.66
CA ILE A 106 -4.38 -0.78 -2.46
C ILE A 106 -5.11 -1.94 -3.11
N HIS A 107 -6.33 -2.22 -2.66
CA HIS A 107 -7.17 -3.26 -3.26
C HIS A 107 -7.64 -2.82 -4.65
N VAL A 108 -7.85 -3.77 -5.57
CA VAL A 108 -8.31 -3.49 -6.95
C VAL A 108 -9.60 -2.66 -7.00
N SER A 109 -10.50 -2.84 -6.04
CA SER A 109 -11.74 -2.07 -5.92
C SER A 109 -11.52 -0.60 -5.56
N GLU A 110 -10.36 -0.27 -5.00
CA GLU A 110 -10.00 1.08 -4.53
C GLU A 110 -9.09 1.83 -5.52
N MET A 111 -8.84 1.26 -6.71
CA MET A 111 -7.94 1.84 -7.71
C MET A 111 -8.62 2.82 -8.65
N SER A 112 -9.89 2.65 -8.96
CA SER A 112 -10.62 3.52 -9.89
C SER A 112 -12.12 3.53 -9.63
N TRP A 113 -12.76 4.69 -9.81
CA TRP A 113 -14.21 4.86 -9.82
C TRP A 113 -14.84 4.37 -11.14
N ASN A 114 -14.16 4.59 -12.25
CA ASN A 114 -14.74 4.48 -13.59
C ASN A 114 -14.50 3.13 -14.26
N LYS A 115 -13.53 2.35 -13.79
CA LYS A 115 -13.14 1.08 -14.44
C LYS A 115 -13.11 -0.05 -13.43
N ARG A 116 -13.75 -1.16 -13.77
CA ARG A 116 -13.52 -2.42 -13.09
C ARG A 116 -12.09 -2.88 -13.39
N VAL A 117 -11.22 -2.65 -12.43
CA VAL A 117 -9.83 -3.10 -12.52
C VAL A 117 -9.81 -4.59 -12.24
N LYS A 118 -9.52 -5.39 -13.28
CA LYS A 118 -9.41 -6.85 -13.13
C LYS A 118 -8.06 -7.28 -12.55
N HIS A 119 -7.02 -6.51 -12.83
CA HIS A 119 -5.67 -6.75 -12.35
C HIS A 119 -4.94 -5.41 -12.17
N PRO A 120 -4.22 -5.23 -11.05
CA PRO A 120 -3.52 -3.97 -10.76
C PRO A 120 -2.51 -3.53 -11.80
N SER A 121 -1.87 -4.47 -12.50
CA SER A 121 -0.88 -4.17 -13.54
C SER A 121 -1.43 -3.39 -14.75
N LYS A 122 -2.76 -3.29 -14.88
CA LYS A 122 -3.39 -2.47 -15.93
C LYS A 122 -3.45 -1.00 -15.59
N VAL A 123 -3.32 -0.66 -14.31
CA VAL A 123 -3.42 0.71 -13.79
C VAL A 123 -2.08 1.18 -13.22
N LEU A 124 -1.35 0.27 -12.56
CA LEU A 124 -0.11 0.56 -11.83
C LEU A 124 1.04 -0.30 -12.33
N GLN A 125 2.25 0.21 -12.15
CA GLN A 125 3.50 -0.49 -12.45
C GLN A 125 4.40 -0.52 -11.20
N VAL A 126 5.17 -1.59 -11.04
CA VAL A 126 6.18 -1.68 -9.99
C VAL A 126 7.22 -0.57 -10.19
N GLY A 127 7.52 0.16 -9.11
CA GLY A 127 8.40 1.32 -9.14
C GLY A 127 7.71 2.65 -9.44
N GLN A 128 6.41 2.66 -9.74
CA GLN A 128 5.62 3.87 -9.93
C GLN A 128 5.31 4.54 -8.60
N GLU A 129 5.42 5.86 -8.54
CA GLU A 129 4.93 6.65 -7.42
C GLU A 129 3.42 6.88 -7.58
N VAL A 130 2.69 6.72 -6.49
CA VAL A 130 1.23 6.89 -6.45
C VAL A 130 0.81 7.72 -5.24
N ASP A 131 -0.20 8.56 -5.44
CA ASP A 131 -0.90 9.23 -4.37
C ASP A 131 -2.10 8.39 -3.93
N ALA A 132 -2.24 8.21 -2.64
CA ALA A 132 -3.32 7.42 -2.06
C ALA A 132 -3.86 8.07 -0.79
N VAL A 133 -5.03 7.63 -0.35
CA VAL A 133 -5.64 8.04 0.92
C VAL A 133 -5.67 6.84 1.85
N VAL A 134 -5.32 7.05 3.10
CA VAL A 134 -5.41 6.03 4.15
C VAL A 134 -6.88 5.76 4.46
N LEU A 135 -7.33 4.53 4.21
CA LEU A 135 -8.69 4.07 4.45
C LEU A 135 -8.84 3.42 5.81
N ASP A 136 -7.85 2.61 6.21
CA ASP A 136 -7.84 1.88 7.46
C ASP A 136 -6.41 1.57 7.91
N LEU A 137 -6.23 1.42 9.22
CA LEU A 137 -4.95 1.11 9.88
C LEU A 137 -5.10 -0.11 10.76
N ASP A 138 -4.42 -1.19 10.40
CA ASP A 138 -4.30 -2.39 11.23
C ASP A 138 -2.92 -2.44 11.88
N MET A 139 -2.85 -1.97 13.12
CA MET A 139 -1.59 -1.92 13.87
C MET A 139 -1.11 -3.31 14.32
N GLU A 140 -2.03 -4.24 14.51
CA GLU A 140 -1.71 -5.61 14.95
C GLU A 140 -1.02 -6.41 13.83
N ASN A 141 -1.57 -6.32 12.62
CA ASN A 141 -1.04 -7.01 11.45
C ASN A 141 -0.04 -6.17 10.66
N ARG A 142 0.21 -4.94 11.09
CA ARG A 142 1.10 -3.98 10.41
C ARG A 142 0.72 -3.77 8.96
N ARG A 143 -0.56 -3.43 8.74
CA ARG A 143 -1.14 -3.18 7.41
C ARG A 143 -1.85 -1.85 7.36
N ILE A 144 -1.68 -1.17 6.24
CA ILE A 144 -2.39 0.05 5.92
C ILE A 144 -3.23 -0.22 4.68
N SER A 145 -4.53 0.02 4.76
CA SER A 145 -5.42 -0.02 3.61
C SER A 145 -5.43 1.35 2.95
N LEU A 146 -5.10 1.38 1.66
CA LEU A 146 -5.00 2.59 0.86
C LEU A 146 -6.02 2.57 -0.28
N GLY A 147 -6.42 3.75 -0.74
CA GLY A 147 -7.26 3.93 -1.90
C GLY A 147 -6.75 5.05 -2.81
N ILE A 148 -6.71 4.82 -4.11
CA ILE A 148 -6.36 5.83 -5.11
C ILE A 148 -7.61 6.59 -5.54
N LYS A 149 -8.73 5.92 -5.76
CA LYS A 149 -9.97 6.54 -6.22
C LYS A 149 -10.42 7.71 -5.34
N GLN A 150 -10.11 7.70 -4.06
CA GLN A 150 -10.43 8.78 -3.13
C GLN A 150 -9.58 10.05 -3.35
N THR A 151 -8.49 9.97 -4.10
CA THR A 151 -7.70 11.13 -4.53
C THR A 151 -8.36 11.88 -5.69
N GLU A 152 -9.21 11.18 -6.42
CA GLU A 152 -10.03 11.72 -7.51
C GLU A 152 -11.41 12.08 -6.97
N ALA A 153 -12.04 13.09 -7.57
CA ALA A 153 -13.43 13.42 -7.24
C ALA A 153 -14.33 12.23 -7.60
N ASP A 154 -15.21 11.84 -6.69
CA ASP A 154 -16.23 10.82 -6.97
C ASP A 154 -17.09 11.31 -8.14
N PRO A 155 -17.14 10.61 -9.28
CA PRO A 155 -17.94 11.03 -10.43
C PRO A 155 -19.40 11.23 -10.09
N TRP A 156 -19.92 10.44 -9.15
CA TRP A 156 -21.33 10.56 -8.72
C TRP A 156 -21.62 11.81 -7.87
N SER A 157 -20.66 12.27 -7.07
CA SER A 157 -20.80 13.50 -6.30
C SER A 157 -20.77 14.73 -7.20
N THR A 158 -19.89 14.74 -8.20
CA THR A 158 -19.81 15.82 -9.18
C THR A 158 -20.96 15.80 -10.19
N LEU A 159 -21.56 14.62 -10.43
CA LEU A 159 -22.70 14.50 -11.34
C LEU A 159 -23.90 15.29 -10.85
N THR A 160 -24.20 15.23 -9.55
CA THR A 160 -25.32 15.97 -8.95
C THR A 160 -25.11 17.48 -8.98
N GLU A 161 -23.88 17.95 -8.97
CA GLU A 161 -23.56 19.37 -9.10
C GLU A 161 -23.63 19.85 -10.55
N ARG A 162 -23.21 19.01 -11.51
CA ARG A 162 -23.20 19.35 -12.93
C ARG A 162 -24.57 19.19 -13.59
N TYR A 163 -25.30 18.15 -13.18
CA TYR A 163 -26.58 17.77 -13.78
C TYR A 163 -27.68 17.75 -12.71
N ALA A 164 -28.27 18.93 -12.46
CA ALA A 164 -29.40 19.03 -11.55
C ALA A 164 -30.62 18.25 -12.09
N ILE A 165 -31.46 17.79 -11.19
CA ILE A 165 -32.72 17.13 -11.56
C ILE A 165 -33.55 18.06 -12.49
N GLY A 166 -33.91 17.55 -13.66
CA GLY A 166 -34.61 18.30 -14.70
C GLY A 166 -33.72 18.87 -15.80
N SER A 167 -32.39 18.69 -15.72
CA SER A 167 -31.46 19.09 -16.79
C SER A 167 -31.57 18.15 -17.99
N VAL A 168 -31.53 18.71 -19.19
CA VAL A 168 -31.44 17.95 -20.43
C VAL A 168 -29.98 17.63 -20.70
N ILE A 169 -29.67 16.36 -20.83
CA ILE A 169 -28.33 15.87 -21.11
C ILE A 169 -28.31 15.04 -22.37
N SER A 170 -27.18 15.06 -23.07
CA SER A 170 -26.92 14.19 -24.22
C SER A 170 -26.00 13.07 -23.79
N GLY A 171 -26.36 11.85 -24.09
CA GLY A 171 -25.57 10.67 -23.76
C GLY A 171 -25.60 9.64 -24.89
N LYS A 172 -24.63 8.71 -24.87
CA LYS A 172 -24.54 7.63 -25.84
C LYS A 172 -25.19 6.38 -25.30
N VAL A 173 -26.12 5.80 -26.08
CA VAL A 173 -26.76 4.53 -25.70
C VAL A 173 -25.69 3.41 -25.69
N ARG A 174 -25.49 2.82 -24.52
CA ARG A 174 -24.54 1.72 -24.28
C ARG A 174 -25.17 0.35 -24.44
N ASN A 175 -26.36 0.21 -23.90
CA ASN A 175 -27.05 -1.08 -23.90
C ASN A 175 -28.56 -0.86 -23.92
N LEU A 176 -29.29 -1.80 -24.57
CA LEU A 176 -30.73 -1.85 -24.61
C LEU A 176 -31.20 -3.13 -23.92
N THR A 177 -32.15 -3.02 -23.02
CA THR A 177 -32.77 -4.13 -22.30
C THR A 177 -34.30 -4.04 -22.46
N ASP A 178 -35.00 -5.12 -22.10
CA ASP A 178 -36.47 -5.17 -22.21
C ASP A 178 -37.18 -4.15 -21.32
N PHE A 179 -36.50 -3.59 -20.32
CA PHE A 179 -37.01 -2.62 -19.37
C PHE A 179 -36.47 -1.19 -19.56
N GLY A 180 -35.56 -0.96 -20.51
CA GLY A 180 -35.04 0.38 -20.74
C GLY A 180 -33.69 0.41 -21.47
N ALA A 181 -33.21 1.64 -21.68
CA ALA A 181 -31.90 1.91 -22.30
C ALA A 181 -30.90 2.41 -21.25
N PHE A 182 -29.67 1.89 -21.32
CA PHE A 182 -28.56 2.41 -20.55
C PHE A 182 -27.84 3.48 -21.36
N ILE A 183 -27.83 4.70 -20.85
CA ILE A 183 -27.19 5.85 -21.50
C ILE A 183 -25.96 6.24 -20.69
N GLU A 184 -24.81 6.24 -21.38
CA GLU A 184 -23.58 6.76 -20.82
C GLU A 184 -23.58 8.28 -20.89
N VAL A 185 -23.60 8.92 -19.73
CA VAL A 185 -23.59 10.38 -19.60
C VAL A 185 -22.17 10.91 -19.60
N GLU A 186 -21.28 10.24 -18.91
CA GLU A 186 -19.82 10.47 -18.88
C GLU A 186 -19.10 9.13 -18.89
N ASP A 187 -17.81 9.11 -19.22
CA ASP A 187 -16.99 7.90 -19.24
C ASP A 187 -17.08 7.15 -17.90
N GLY A 188 -17.69 5.97 -17.91
CA GLY A 188 -17.87 5.10 -16.75
C GLY A 188 -19.10 5.36 -15.87
N ILE A 189 -20.00 6.27 -16.28
CA ILE A 189 -21.27 6.52 -15.60
C ILE A 189 -22.43 6.19 -16.52
N ASP A 190 -23.07 5.06 -16.24
CA ASP A 190 -24.25 4.59 -16.96
C ASP A 190 -25.51 4.80 -16.13
N ARG A 191 -26.56 5.33 -16.73
CA ARG A 191 -27.89 5.44 -16.14
C ARG A 191 -28.91 4.61 -16.91
N SER A 192 -29.75 3.88 -16.19
CA SER A 192 -30.94 3.27 -16.76
C SER A 192 -32.08 4.28 -16.83
N GLU A 193 -32.63 4.52 -18.02
CA GLU A 193 -33.93 5.17 -18.14
C GLU A 193 -35.03 4.11 -18.11
N GLU A 194 -35.89 4.15 -17.12
CA GLU A 194 -37.20 3.54 -17.18
C GLU A 194 -38.03 4.36 -18.16
N HIS A 195 -38.58 3.67 -19.17
CA HIS A 195 -39.50 4.28 -20.13
C HIS A 195 -40.71 4.83 -19.39
N THR A 196 -40.74 6.09 -19.10
CA THR A 196 -42.00 6.83 -19.01
C THR A 196 -42.30 7.30 -20.42
N SER A 197 -43.11 6.52 -21.10
CA SER A 197 -43.80 6.93 -22.32
C SER A 197 -44.76 8.07 -22.01
N GLU A 198 -44.31 9.28 -22.25
CA GLU A 198 -45.22 10.36 -22.63
C GLU A 198 -44.67 11.03 -23.89
N LEU A 199 -44.96 10.37 -24.98
CA LEU A 199 -45.15 11.04 -26.26
C LEU A 199 -46.46 11.82 -26.10
N GLN A 200 -46.38 13.09 -25.73
CA GLN A 200 -47.42 14.03 -26.06
C GLN A 200 -47.01 14.74 -27.35
N SER A 201 -47.90 14.49 -28.32
CA SER A 201 -48.07 15.11 -29.61
C SER A 201 -47.73 16.60 -29.71
#